data_6758bcd543c14632405a62a34f3a918f
#
_entry.id   6758bcd543c14632405a62a34f3a918f
#
_cell.length_a   1.000
_cell.length_b   1.000
_cell.length_c   1.000
_cell.angle_alpha   90.00
_cell.angle_beta   90.00
_cell.angle_gamma   90.00
#
_symmetry.space_group_name_H-M   'P 1'
#
loop_
_entity.id
_entity.type
_entity.pdbx_description
1 polymer ?
#
loop_
_entity_poly.entity_id
_entity_poly.type
_entity_poly.pdbx_seq_one_letter_code
_entity_poly.pdbx_strand_id
1 'polypeptide(L)'
;MSVGRSSETTRSLQSSNQSDHPRDDRTRHMKTENAYSSKELSQTTWPDFEALFAKHNGVWGGCWCMFYHTKGEFLIKGHGPDNKKSKKALVKKRRAHGIVVYFGETPVGWVQYGQKPELPRLDASKTYQSLSLGNGGKKLWRITCFFVDRNNRRRGVAGFGLNAALASIKKKGGGIVEAYPSTKPSKGASLMWSGTVNMFEDAGFDMVSQLGKSSVVMRKIVQ
;
A
#
# COMPACT_ATOMS: atom_id res chain seq x y z
N MET A 1 2.41 82.20 -24.80
CA MET A 1 1.07 82.36 -25.40
C MET A 1 0.53 80.98 -25.68
N SER A 2 -0.67 80.72 -25.15
CA SER A 2 -1.71 79.67 -25.43
C SER A 2 -1.43 78.26 -24.95
N VAL A 3 -1.88 77.88 -23.86
CA VAL A 3 -3.17 77.33 -23.37
C VAL A 3 -3.81 76.26 -24.28
N GLY A 4 -3.88 75.05 -23.81
CA GLY A 4 -4.59 73.96 -24.43
C GLY A 4 -4.86 72.78 -23.41
N ARG A 5 -6.06 72.73 -22.94
CA ARG A 5 -6.68 71.99 -21.89
C ARG A 5 -6.57 70.44 -21.97
N SER A 6 -6.49 69.91 -20.81
CA SER A 6 -7.00 68.63 -20.19
C SER A 6 -8.10 67.90 -20.91
N SER A 7 -8.04 66.56 -20.90
CA SER A 7 -9.19 65.69 -20.67
C SER A 7 -8.75 64.45 -19.94
N GLU A 8 -9.07 64.36 -18.67
CA GLU A 8 -9.05 63.16 -17.83
C GLU A 8 -10.06 62.13 -18.36
N THR A 9 -9.61 60.94 -18.64
CA THR A 9 -10.51 59.81 -18.84
C THR A 9 -10.25 58.79 -17.69
N THR A 10 -11.08 58.85 -16.71
CA THR A 10 -11.20 57.91 -15.61
C THR A 10 -11.55 56.56 -16.15
N ARG A 11 -10.63 55.59 -16.08
CA ARG A 11 -10.85 54.20 -16.37
C ARG A 11 -11.07 53.46 -15.06
N SER A 12 -12.33 53.14 -14.78
CA SER A 12 -12.77 52.32 -13.66
C SER A 12 -12.15 50.91 -13.77
N LEU A 13 -11.34 50.53 -12.77
CA LEU A 13 -10.86 49.19 -12.55
C LEU A 13 -11.98 48.38 -11.90
N GLN A 14 -12.64 47.55 -12.70
CA GLN A 14 -13.47 46.48 -12.16
C GLN A 14 -12.55 45.33 -11.72
N SER A 15 -12.39 45.18 -10.42
CA SER A 15 -11.78 44.00 -9.79
C SER A 15 -12.73 42.85 -9.89
N SER A 16 -12.53 41.92 -10.80
CA SER A 16 -13.16 40.61 -10.78
C SER A 16 -12.50 39.74 -9.71
N ASN A 17 -13.10 39.70 -8.53
CA ASN A 17 -12.81 38.70 -7.52
C ASN A 17 -13.29 37.34 -8.04
N GLN A 18 -12.40 36.58 -8.65
CA GLN A 18 -12.58 35.14 -8.82
C GLN A 18 -12.21 34.48 -7.49
N SER A 19 -13.23 34.14 -6.72
CA SER A 19 -13.12 33.25 -5.58
C SER A 19 -12.68 31.87 -6.08
N ASP A 20 -11.40 31.56 -5.95
CA ASP A 20 -10.88 30.19 -6.02
C ASP A 20 -11.46 29.42 -4.84
N HIS A 21 -12.57 28.74 -5.08
CA HIS A 21 -13.05 27.70 -4.20
C HIS A 21 -12.08 26.51 -4.30
N PRO A 22 -11.51 26.03 -3.19
CA PRO A 22 -10.78 24.78 -3.19
C PRO A 22 -11.74 23.69 -3.64
N ARG A 23 -11.55 23.20 -4.85
CA ARG A 23 -12.33 22.08 -5.40
C ARG A 23 -12.10 20.88 -4.51
N ASP A 24 -13.18 20.47 -3.92
CA ASP A 24 -13.38 19.38 -2.99
C ASP A 24 -12.64 18.09 -3.42
N ASP A 25 -11.46 17.92 -2.84
CA ASP A 25 -10.62 16.73 -3.01
C ASP A 25 -11.32 15.45 -2.49
N ARG A 26 -12.28 15.60 -1.59
CA ARG A 26 -13.10 14.51 -1.04
C ARG A 26 -14.04 13.91 -2.10
N THR A 27 -14.66 14.73 -2.93
CA THR A 27 -15.55 14.25 -4.01
C THR A 27 -14.78 13.52 -5.11
N ARG A 28 -13.52 13.88 -5.36
CA ARG A 28 -12.65 13.17 -6.29
C ARG A 28 -12.22 11.81 -5.76
N HIS A 29 -11.95 11.70 -4.44
CA HIS A 29 -11.64 10.43 -3.77
C HIS A 29 -12.83 9.47 -3.79
N MET A 30 -14.04 9.93 -3.49
CA MET A 30 -15.26 9.12 -3.49
C MET A 30 -15.64 8.59 -4.88
N LYS A 31 -15.41 9.35 -5.96
CA LYS A 31 -15.67 8.87 -7.35
C LYS A 31 -14.70 7.81 -7.82
N THR A 32 -13.47 7.75 -7.27
CA THR A 32 -12.47 6.73 -7.64
C THR A 32 -12.62 5.45 -6.82
N GLU A 33 -13.15 5.48 -5.61
CA GLU A 33 -13.39 4.28 -4.81
C GLU A 33 -14.43 3.34 -5.44
N ASN A 34 -15.44 3.88 -6.10
CA ASN A 34 -16.44 3.08 -6.84
C ASN A 34 -15.88 2.44 -8.14
N ALA A 35 -14.65 2.77 -8.54
CA ALA A 35 -14.04 2.24 -9.75
C ALA A 35 -13.11 1.03 -9.49
N TYR A 36 -12.78 0.74 -8.22
CA TYR A 36 -11.92 -0.38 -7.86
C TYR A 36 -12.73 -1.58 -7.37
N SER A 37 -12.26 -2.77 -7.73
CA SER A 37 -12.69 -4.03 -7.13
C SER A 37 -11.49 -4.80 -6.60
N SER A 38 -11.74 -5.83 -5.80
CA SER A 38 -10.67 -6.64 -5.24
C SER A 38 -11.03 -8.11 -5.19
N LYS A 39 -10.03 -8.97 -5.38
CA LYS A 39 -10.13 -10.41 -5.18
C LYS A 39 -8.99 -10.90 -4.30
N GLU A 40 -9.26 -11.90 -3.46
CA GLU A 40 -8.18 -12.57 -2.72
C GLU A 40 -7.32 -13.40 -3.66
N LEU A 41 -6.02 -13.48 -3.34
CA LEU A 41 -5.10 -14.38 -4.04
C LEU A 41 -5.50 -15.83 -3.81
N SER A 42 -5.71 -16.55 -4.90
CA SER A 42 -6.08 -17.96 -4.93
C SER A 42 -5.51 -18.62 -6.19
N GLN A 43 -5.76 -19.89 -6.39
CA GLN A 43 -5.38 -20.54 -7.65
C GLN A 43 -6.13 -19.96 -8.85
N THR A 44 -7.39 -19.54 -8.66
CA THR A 44 -8.23 -18.93 -9.71
C THR A 44 -7.81 -17.50 -10.06
N THR A 45 -7.29 -16.73 -9.09
CA THR A 45 -6.82 -15.35 -9.29
C THR A 45 -5.31 -15.27 -9.50
N TRP A 46 -4.61 -16.41 -9.48
CA TRP A 46 -3.17 -16.47 -9.77
C TRP A 46 -2.80 -15.86 -11.13
N PRO A 47 -3.54 -16.10 -12.23
CA PRO A 47 -3.21 -15.47 -13.52
C PRO A 47 -3.18 -13.95 -13.47
N ASP A 48 -4.08 -13.31 -12.72
CA ASP A 48 -4.16 -11.86 -12.60
C ASP A 48 -2.98 -11.30 -11.80
N PHE A 49 -2.63 -11.97 -10.68
CA PHE A 49 -1.43 -11.66 -9.91
C PHE A 49 -0.17 -11.83 -10.77
N GLU A 50 -0.09 -12.93 -11.52
CA GLU A 50 1.05 -13.23 -12.40
C GLU A 50 1.18 -12.18 -13.50
N ALA A 51 0.09 -11.77 -14.15
CA ALA A 51 0.10 -10.74 -15.19
C ALA A 51 0.58 -9.38 -14.64
N LEU A 52 0.06 -8.97 -13.47
CA LEU A 52 0.50 -7.74 -12.81
C LEU A 52 1.99 -7.76 -12.49
N PHE A 53 2.51 -8.86 -11.97
CA PHE A 53 3.91 -8.96 -11.55
C PHE A 53 4.87 -9.16 -12.74
N ALA A 54 4.49 -9.97 -13.74
CA ALA A 54 5.30 -10.21 -14.93
C ALA A 54 5.54 -8.92 -15.72
N LYS A 55 4.54 -8.07 -15.86
CA LYS A 55 4.65 -6.73 -16.47
C LYS A 55 5.77 -5.87 -15.84
N HIS A 56 6.17 -6.18 -14.61
CA HIS A 56 7.18 -5.44 -13.83
C HIS A 56 8.36 -6.33 -13.42
N ASN A 57 8.73 -7.32 -14.24
CA ASN A 57 9.85 -8.25 -13.99
C ASN A 57 9.79 -8.93 -12.61
N GLY A 58 8.59 -9.33 -12.18
CA GLY A 58 8.35 -9.95 -10.88
C GLY A 58 8.43 -8.99 -9.70
N VAL A 59 8.42 -7.69 -9.96
CA VAL A 59 8.58 -6.58 -9.00
C VAL A 59 9.92 -6.69 -8.24
N TRP A 60 10.64 -5.58 -8.09
CA TRP A 60 11.98 -5.58 -7.47
C TRP A 60 12.98 -6.57 -8.11
N GLY A 61 12.90 -6.72 -9.44
CA GLY A 61 13.82 -7.61 -10.17
C GLY A 61 13.58 -9.10 -9.92
N GLY A 62 12.38 -9.50 -9.55
CA GLY A 62 12.01 -10.89 -9.39
C GLY A 62 11.67 -11.32 -7.96
N CYS A 63 11.27 -10.40 -7.10
CA CYS A 63 10.88 -10.71 -5.71
C CYS A 63 9.61 -11.59 -5.61
N TRP A 64 8.62 -11.38 -6.50
CA TRP A 64 7.32 -12.07 -6.45
C TRP A 64 6.66 -12.04 -5.06
N CYS A 65 6.94 -11.04 -4.25
CA CYS A 65 6.59 -10.90 -2.83
C CYS A 65 6.93 -12.13 -1.98
N MET A 66 8.06 -12.76 -2.26
CA MET A 66 8.57 -13.90 -1.48
C MET A 66 9.39 -13.47 -0.27
N PHE A 67 9.88 -12.23 -0.23
CA PHE A 67 10.80 -11.74 0.81
C PHE A 67 10.37 -12.09 2.24
N TYR A 68 9.10 -11.83 2.59
CA TYR A 68 8.61 -12.08 3.94
C TYR A 68 8.26 -13.54 4.23
N HIS A 69 8.14 -14.38 3.20
CA HIS A 69 7.93 -15.82 3.37
C HIS A 69 9.22 -16.58 3.72
N THR A 70 10.40 -15.96 3.65
CA THR A 70 11.69 -16.57 3.93
C THR A 70 12.30 -16.03 5.22
N LYS A 71 13.11 -16.83 5.94
CA LYS A 71 13.80 -16.42 7.18
C LYS A 71 15.23 -15.94 6.96
N GLY A 72 15.96 -16.57 6.08
CA GLY A 72 17.38 -16.34 5.87
C GLY A 72 17.68 -15.41 4.70
N GLU A 73 18.80 -15.67 4.04
CA GLU A 73 19.16 -14.98 2.83
C GLU A 73 18.06 -15.09 1.77
N PHE A 74 17.83 -14.00 1.07
CA PHE A 74 16.83 -13.94 0.01
C PHE A 74 17.43 -13.33 -1.24
N LEU A 75 17.54 -14.15 -2.26
CA LEU A 75 18.09 -13.77 -3.55
C LEU A 75 16.98 -13.29 -4.49
N ILE A 76 17.18 -12.11 -5.06
CA ILE A 76 16.23 -11.50 -6.01
C ILE A 76 16.80 -11.57 -7.41
N LYS A 77 18.01 -11.02 -7.61
CA LYS A 77 18.65 -10.95 -8.93
C LYS A 77 18.95 -12.35 -9.46
N GLY A 78 18.42 -12.68 -10.62
CA GLY A 78 18.57 -13.99 -11.25
C GLY A 78 17.61 -15.08 -10.74
N HIS A 79 16.91 -14.87 -9.63
CA HIS A 79 16.02 -15.86 -8.99
C HIS A 79 14.53 -15.61 -9.18
N GLY A 80 14.15 -14.74 -10.11
CA GLY A 80 12.74 -14.43 -10.39
C GLY A 80 11.89 -15.66 -10.73
N PRO A 81 12.30 -16.57 -11.60
CA PRO A 81 11.56 -17.80 -11.91
C PRO A 81 11.34 -18.68 -10.69
N ASP A 82 12.36 -18.85 -9.82
CA ASP A 82 12.28 -19.67 -8.61
C ASP A 82 11.37 -19.05 -7.57
N ASN A 83 11.46 -17.73 -7.39
CA ASN A 83 10.57 -16.98 -6.51
C ASN A 83 9.12 -17.06 -6.97
N LYS A 84 8.86 -16.96 -8.29
CA LYS A 84 7.55 -17.18 -8.89
C LYS A 84 7.00 -18.58 -8.61
N LYS A 85 7.81 -19.60 -8.88
CA LYS A 85 7.47 -21.02 -8.63
C LYS A 85 7.13 -21.25 -7.15
N SER A 86 7.98 -20.73 -6.27
CA SER A 86 7.78 -20.82 -4.81
C SER A 86 6.51 -20.12 -4.36
N LYS A 87 6.23 -18.92 -4.86
CA LYS A 87 4.98 -18.20 -4.56
C LYS A 87 3.75 -18.98 -5.00
N LYS A 88 3.77 -19.50 -6.25
CA LYS A 88 2.68 -20.33 -6.80
C LYS A 88 2.43 -21.57 -5.96
N ALA A 89 3.50 -22.22 -5.49
CA ALA A 89 3.39 -23.38 -4.61
C ALA A 89 2.75 -23.03 -3.25
N LEU A 90 3.09 -21.87 -2.66
CA LEU A 90 2.44 -21.40 -1.43
C LEU A 90 0.95 -21.08 -1.65
N VAL A 91 0.58 -20.48 -2.78
CA VAL A 91 -0.82 -20.22 -3.15
C VAL A 91 -1.59 -21.55 -3.26
N LYS A 92 -1.03 -22.55 -3.94
CA LYS A 92 -1.63 -23.90 -4.04
C LYS A 92 -1.87 -24.54 -2.66
N LYS A 93 -0.95 -24.32 -1.72
CA LYS A 93 -1.04 -24.80 -0.33
C LYS A 93 -1.89 -23.89 0.58
N ARG A 94 -2.50 -22.83 0.06
CA ARG A 94 -3.24 -21.81 0.83
C ARG A 94 -2.41 -21.17 1.96
N ARG A 95 -1.11 -21.01 1.74
CA ARG A 95 -0.14 -20.40 2.67
C ARG A 95 0.45 -19.08 2.18
N ALA A 96 -0.14 -18.49 1.17
CA ALA A 96 0.16 -17.15 0.71
C ALA A 96 -1.15 -16.41 0.49
N HIS A 97 -1.33 -15.32 1.21
CA HIS A 97 -2.52 -14.49 1.14
C HIS A 97 -2.18 -13.09 0.61
N GLY A 98 -3.15 -12.45 0.04
CA GLY A 98 -3.08 -11.06 -0.41
C GLY A 98 -4.30 -10.68 -1.21
N ILE A 99 -4.37 -9.40 -1.52
CA ILE A 99 -5.44 -8.80 -2.31
C ILE A 99 -4.88 -8.35 -3.66
N VAL A 100 -5.49 -8.77 -4.73
CA VAL A 100 -5.33 -8.18 -6.06
C VAL A 100 -6.40 -7.11 -6.23
N VAL A 101 -5.99 -5.89 -6.53
CA VAL A 101 -6.89 -4.75 -6.79
C VAL A 101 -7.00 -4.54 -8.28
N TYR A 102 -8.23 -4.32 -8.74
CA TYR A 102 -8.57 -4.13 -10.16
C TYR A 102 -9.13 -2.74 -10.40
N PHE A 103 -8.86 -2.22 -11.57
CA PHE A 103 -9.58 -1.11 -12.19
C PHE A 103 -10.31 -1.65 -13.42
N GLY A 104 -11.63 -1.74 -13.33
CA GLY A 104 -12.39 -2.59 -14.24
C GLY A 104 -11.94 -4.06 -14.10
N GLU A 105 -11.54 -4.69 -15.20
CA GLU A 105 -11.01 -6.06 -15.21
C GLU A 105 -9.48 -6.13 -15.11
N THR A 106 -8.79 -4.99 -15.16
CA THR A 106 -7.32 -4.94 -15.18
C THR A 106 -6.75 -4.97 -13.78
N PRO A 107 -5.85 -5.90 -13.43
CA PRO A 107 -5.17 -5.91 -12.15
C PRO A 107 -4.15 -4.76 -12.09
N VAL A 108 -4.31 -3.85 -11.12
CA VAL A 108 -3.52 -2.62 -10.97
C VAL A 108 -2.82 -2.49 -9.62
N GLY A 109 -3.15 -3.34 -8.65
CA GLY A 109 -2.57 -3.27 -7.32
C GLY A 109 -2.49 -4.61 -6.61
N TRP A 110 -1.64 -4.66 -5.62
CA TRP A 110 -1.39 -5.81 -4.78
C TRP A 110 -1.14 -5.40 -3.34
N VAL A 111 -1.71 -6.14 -2.39
CA VAL A 111 -1.42 -6.05 -0.96
C VAL A 111 -1.15 -7.43 -0.41
N GLN A 112 0.04 -7.65 0.15
CA GLN A 112 0.37 -8.90 0.82
C GLN A 112 -0.04 -8.83 2.30
N TYR A 113 -0.80 -9.81 2.73
CA TYR A 113 -1.03 -10.07 4.15
C TYR A 113 -0.91 -11.58 4.44
N GLY A 114 -0.79 -11.92 5.71
CA GLY A 114 -0.74 -13.32 6.14
C GLY A 114 -0.65 -13.42 7.65
N GLN A 115 -0.88 -14.62 8.18
CA GLN A 115 -0.63 -14.88 9.59
C GLN A 115 0.87 -14.90 9.89
N LYS A 116 1.24 -14.58 11.13
CA LYS A 116 2.64 -14.56 11.60
C LYS A 116 3.47 -15.76 11.12
N PRO A 117 3.02 -17.04 11.21
CA PRO A 117 3.82 -18.18 10.76
C PRO A 117 4.05 -18.24 9.25
N GLU A 118 3.23 -17.56 8.45
CA GLU A 118 3.37 -17.53 6.98
C GLU A 118 4.37 -16.47 6.50
N LEU A 119 4.62 -15.46 7.33
CA LEU A 119 5.49 -14.33 7.05
C LEU A 119 6.60 -14.22 8.13
N PRO A 120 7.47 -15.24 8.25
CA PRO A 120 8.35 -15.41 9.40
C PRO A 120 9.59 -14.50 9.42
N ARG A 121 9.85 -13.72 8.36
CA ARG A 121 11.09 -12.92 8.27
C ARG A 121 11.27 -11.96 9.43
N LEU A 122 10.20 -11.33 9.89
CA LEU A 122 10.28 -10.39 11.01
C LEU A 122 10.67 -11.09 12.32
N ASP A 123 10.19 -12.31 12.52
CA ASP A 123 10.54 -13.10 13.71
C ASP A 123 12.03 -13.49 13.74
N ALA A 124 12.70 -13.50 12.60
CA ALA A 124 14.13 -13.71 12.50
C ALA A 124 14.97 -12.41 12.69
N SER A 125 14.32 -11.25 12.73
CA SER A 125 15.00 -9.95 12.96
C SER A 125 15.25 -9.71 14.43
N LYS A 126 16.53 -9.60 14.82
CA LYS A 126 16.91 -9.24 16.20
C LYS A 126 16.27 -7.93 16.66
N THR A 127 16.20 -6.93 15.77
CA THR A 127 15.55 -5.64 16.04
C THR A 127 14.05 -5.80 16.33
N TYR A 128 13.35 -6.69 15.63
CA TYR A 128 11.93 -6.93 15.91
C TYR A 128 11.77 -7.73 17.22
N GLN A 129 12.61 -8.73 17.45
CA GLN A 129 12.58 -9.55 18.66
C GLN A 129 12.81 -8.71 19.93
N SER A 130 13.73 -7.72 19.90
CA SER A 130 14.03 -6.85 21.05
C SER A 130 12.86 -5.96 21.46
N LEU A 131 11.83 -5.81 20.62
CA LEU A 131 10.64 -5.02 20.98
C LEU A 131 9.71 -5.76 21.96
N SER A 132 9.89 -7.08 22.12
CA SER A 132 9.10 -7.93 23.04
C SER A 132 7.58 -7.75 22.91
N LEU A 133 7.10 -7.51 21.69
CA LEU A 133 5.70 -7.25 21.42
C LEU A 133 4.86 -8.51 21.55
N GLY A 134 4.15 -8.66 22.66
CA GLY A 134 3.17 -9.73 22.87
C GLY A 134 1.94 -9.56 21.99
N ASN A 135 1.19 -10.65 21.81
CA ASN A 135 -0.10 -10.66 21.11
C ASN A 135 -1.28 -11.04 22.01
N GLY A 136 -1.04 -11.26 23.31
CA GLY A 136 -2.09 -11.60 24.29
C GLY A 136 -2.92 -12.84 23.90
N GLY A 137 -2.31 -13.84 23.29
CA GLY A 137 -3.02 -15.04 22.81
C GLY A 137 -3.88 -14.84 21.54
N LYS A 138 -4.02 -13.62 21.04
CA LYS A 138 -4.80 -13.34 19.83
C LYS A 138 -4.04 -13.77 18.58
N LYS A 139 -4.76 -14.06 17.49
CA LYS A 139 -4.14 -14.23 16.16
C LYS A 139 -3.36 -12.99 15.78
N LEU A 140 -2.17 -13.16 15.22
CA LEU A 140 -1.35 -12.08 14.70
C LEU A 140 -1.24 -12.17 13.17
N TRP A 141 -1.75 -11.15 12.51
CA TRP A 141 -1.67 -10.95 11.08
C TRP A 141 -0.61 -9.89 10.76
N ARG A 142 -0.04 -9.96 9.59
CA ARG A 142 0.94 -9.00 9.08
C ARG A 142 0.53 -8.49 7.72
N ILE A 143 0.64 -7.19 7.51
CA ILE A 143 0.56 -6.55 6.19
C ILE A 143 1.98 -6.09 5.87
N THR A 144 2.57 -6.61 4.78
CA THR A 144 4.01 -6.52 4.56
C THR A 144 4.44 -5.92 3.24
N CYS A 145 3.61 -5.94 2.22
CA CYS A 145 4.02 -5.49 0.90
C CYS A 145 2.85 -4.90 0.13
N PHE A 146 3.08 -3.74 -0.47
CA PHE A 146 2.19 -3.10 -1.42
C PHE A 146 2.90 -2.99 -2.76
N PHE A 147 2.17 -3.21 -3.82
CA PHE A 147 2.59 -2.87 -5.16
C PHE A 147 1.43 -2.25 -5.92
N VAL A 148 1.69 -1.13 -6.63
CA VAL A 148 0.72 -0.46 -7.49
C VAL A 148 1.37 -0.20 -8.84
N ASP A 149 0.69 -0.61 -9.90
CA ASP A 149 1.09 -0.32 -11.27
C ASP A 149 1.39 1.18 -11.44
N ARG A 150 2.48 1.50 -12.13
CA ARG A 150 2.98 2.86 -12.31
C ARG A 150 1.88 3.85 -12.70
N ASN A 151 1.02 3.46 -13.64
CA ASN A 151 0.00 4.33 -14.21
C ASN A 151 -1.20 4.56 -13.27
N ASN A 152 -1.29 3.79 -12.19
CA ASN A 152 -2.38 3.84 -11.21
C ASN A 152 -1.96 4.35 -9.83
N ARG A 153 -0.71 4.81 -9.68
CA ARG A 153 -0.21 5.35 -8.42
C ARG A 153 -0.88 6.69 -8.07
N ARG A 154 -0.90 7.01 -6.77
CA ARG A 154 -1.51 8.24 -6.23
C ARG A 154 -2.99 8.42 -6.58
N ARG A 155 -3.70 7.30 -6.74
CA ARG A 155 -5.15 7.24 -7.04
C ARG A 155 -5.93 6.43 -5.99
N GLY A 156 -5.39 6.25 -4.77
CA GLY A 156 -6.06 5.52 -3.69
C GLY A 156 -5.95 3.99 -3.74
N VAL A 157 -5.32 3.39 -4.78
CA VAL A 157 -5.24 1.92 -4.96
C VAL A 157 -4.70 1.18 -3.73
N ALA A 158 -3.63 1.71 -3.09
CA ALA A 158 -3.02 1.07 -1.93
C ALA A 158 -3.94 1.10 -0.71
N GLY A 159 -4.60 2.23 -0.44
CA GLY A 159 -5.59 2.36 0.65
C GLY A 159 -6.80 1.47 0.43
N PHE A 160 -7.34 1.42 -0.79
CA PHE A 160 -8.41 0.50 -1.16
C PHE A 160 -8.00 -0.96 -0.89
N GLY A 161 -6.82 -1.36 -1.34
CA GLY A 161 -6.28 -2.71 -1.12
C GLY A 161 -6.05 -3.03 0.37
N LEU A 162 -5.61 -2.03 1.17
CA LEU A 162 -5.47 -2.17 2.62
C LEU A 162 -6.82 -2.45 3.28
N ASN A 163 -7.85 -1.68 2.96
CA ASN A 163 -9.20 -1.88 3.49
C ASN A 163 -9.77 -3.25 3.09
N ALA A 164 -9.55 -3.70 1.86
CA ALA A 164 -9.93 -5.03 1.41
C ALA A 164 -9.18 -6.14 2.17
N ALA A 165 -7.89 -5.96 2.48
CA ALA A 165 -7.12 -6.89 3.29
C ALA A 165 -7.65 -6.97 4.73
N LEU A 166 -7.98 -5.84 5.34
CA LEU A 166 -8.59 -5.78 6.68
C LEU A 166 -9.97 -6.48 6.71
N ALA A 167 -10.80 -6.25 5.69
CA ALA A 167 -12.09 -6.94 5.54
C ALA A 167 -11.92 -8.44 5.41
N SER A 168 -10.91 -8.91 4.66
CA SER A 168 -10.59 -10.33 4.53
C SER A 168 -10.10 -10.93 5.86
N ILE A 169 -9.24 -10.22 6.59
CA ILE A 169 -8.77 -10.63 7.92
C ILE A 169 -9.94 -10.75 8.90
N LYS A 170 -10.87 -9.78 8.90
CA LYS A 170 -12.10 -9.83 9.69
C LYS A 170 -12.90 -11.10 9.40
N LYS A 171 -13.16 -11.43 8.15
CA LYS A 171 -13.86 -12.65 7.71
C LYS A 171 -13.16 -13.93 8.18
N LYS A 172 -11.83 -13.90 8.40
CA LYS A 172 -11.01 -15.02 8.88
C LYS A 172 -10.90 -15.07 10.42
N GLY A 173 -11.74 -14.31 11.12
CA GLY A 173 -11.85 -14.29 12.58
C GLY A 173 -10.98 -13.23 13.25
N GLY A 174 -10.49 -12.24 12.49
CA GLY A 174 -9.83 -11.07 13.05
C GLY A 174 -8.53 -11.38 13.82
N GLY A 175 -8.19 -10.45 14.71
CA GLY A 175 -7.01 -10.51 15.56
C GLY A 175 -6.23 -9.20 15.55
N ILE A 176 -4.98 -9.22 15.97
CA ILE A 176 -4.04 -8.11 15.87
C ILE A 176 -3.47 -8.09 14.44
N VAL A 177 -3.51 -6.94 13.79
CA VAL A 177 -2.87 -6.73 12.49
C VAL A 177 -1.68 -5.81 12.68
N GLU A 178 -0.49 -6.26 12.28
CA GLU A 178 0.74 -5.46 12.27
C GLU A 178 1.10 -4.99 10.88
N ALA A 179 1.61 -3.76 10.81
CA ALA A 179 2.24 -3.16 9.63
C ALA A 179 3.56 -2.51 10.01
N TYR A 180 4.44 -2.30 8.99
CA TYR A 180 5.82 -1.88 9.22
C TYR A 180 6.25 -0.76 8.26
N PRO A 181 5.51 0.37 8.23
CA PRO A 181 5.83 1.47 7.32
C PRO A 181 7.17 2.12 7.65
N SER A 182 7.80 2.67 6.62
CA SER A 182 8.99 3.50 6.77
C SER A 182 8.60 4.92 7.24
N THR A 183 9.36 5.46 8.18
CA THR A 183 9.25 6.86 8.62
C THR A 183 10.11 7.81 7.79
N LYS A 184 11.02 7.27 6.96
CA LYS A 184 11.88 8.11 6.12
C LYS A 184 11.13 8.53 4.85
N PRO A 185 11.27 9.81 4.44
CA PRO A 185 10.81 10.25 3.14
C PRO A 185 11.48 9.39 2.05
N SER A 186 10.71 8.70 1.24
CA SER A 186 11.29 7.97 0.13
C SER A 186 11.51 8.91 -1.05
N LYS A 187 12.75 8.95 -1.57
CA LYS A 187 13.06 9.68 -2.81
C LYS A 187 12.49 9.02 -4.07
N GLY A 188 11.51 8.13 -3.92
CA GLY A 188 10.84 7.47 -5.05
C GLY A 188 9.77 6.49 -4.62
N ALA A 189 8.70 6.38 -5.41
CA ALA A 189 7.57 5.47 -5.16
C ALA A 189 7.98 3.98 -5.09
N SER A 190 9.15 3.63 -5.60
CA SER A 190 9.69 2.27 -5.55
C SER A 190 10.10 1.83 -4.13
N LEU A 191 10.35 2.77 -3.20
CA LEU A 191 10.75 2.48 -1.83
C LEU A 191 9.56 2.42 -0.85
N MET A 192 8.32 2.63 -1.32
CA MET A 192 7.12 2.66 -0.50
C MET A 192 6.36 1.32 -0.46
N TRP A 193 7.07 0.23 -0.68
CA TRP A 193 6.47 -1.11 -0.66
C TRP A 193 5.90 -1.53 0.70
N SER A 194 6.31 -0.90 1.79
CA SER A 194 5.77 -1.15 3.14
C SER A 194 4.53 -0.30 3.46
N GLY A 195 4.07 0.57 2.55
CA GLY A 195 3.06 1.58 2.82
C GLY A 195 3.61 2.80 3.56
N THR A 196 2.75 3.76 3.86
CA THR A 196 3.10 4.98 4.62
C THR A 196 2.43 4.99 5.98
N VAL A 197 3.01 5.70 6.95
CA VAL A 197 2.43 5.87 8.30
C VAL A 197 1.02 6.44 8.16
N ASN A 198 0.84 7.56 7.45
CA ASN A 198 -0.47 8.21 7.29
C ASN A 198 -1.53 7.25 6.71
N MET A 199 -1.18 6.43 5.69
CA MET A 199 -2.12 5.47 5.12
C MET A 199 -2.62 4.45 6.17
N PHE A 200 -1.77 4.06 7.12
CA PHE A 200 -2.16 3.16 8.20
C PHE A 200 -2.92 3.89 9.30
N GLU A 201 -2.54 5.12 9.65
CA GLU A 201 -3.28 5.98 10.59
C GLU A 201 -4.70 6.23 10.09
N ASP A 202 -4.88 6.59 8.80
CA ASP A 202 -6.18 6.76 8.16
C ASP A 202 -7.03 5.47 8.20
N ALA A 203 -6.37 4.30 8.20
CA ALA A 203 -7.03 3.01 8.35
C ALA A 203 -7.25 2.61 9.83
N GLY A 204 -6.90 3.46 10.79
CA GLY A 204 -7.10 3.26 12.23
C GLY A 204 -6.08 2.33 12.88
N PHE A 205 -4.84 2.36 12.42
CA PHE A 205 -3.71 1.75 13.11
C PHE A 205 -3.06 2.75 14.04
N ASP A 206 -2.61 2.27 15.20
CA ASP A 206 -1.79 3.03 16.15
C ASP A 206 -0.32 2.63 16.03
N MET A 207 0.58 3.59 16.16
CA MET A 207 2.01 3.31 16.28
C MET A 207 2.28 2.74 17.69
N VAL A 208 2.85 1.54 17.74
CA VAL A 208 3.14 0.86 19.01
C VAL A 208 4.61 0.80 19.36
N SER A 209 5.50 0.94 18.40
CA SER A 209 6.96 0.92 18.66
C SER A 209 7.75 1.44 17.46
N GLN A 210 8.95 1.94 17.75
CA GLN A 210 9.99 2.20 16.74
C GLN A 210 10.62 0.88 16.31
N LEU A 211 10.82 0.67 15.01
CA LEU A 211 11.49 -0.51 14.45
C LEU A 211 12.80 -0.10 13.75
N GLY A 212 13.88 -0.14 14.48
CA GLY A 212 15.19 0.33 14.01
C GLY A 212 15.20 1.85 13.74
N LYS A 213 16.00 2.29 12.77
CA LYS A 213 16.23 3.74 12.51
C LYS A 213 15.23 4.38 11.53
N SER A 214 14.40 3.60 10.87
CA SER A 214 13.64 4.11 9.71
C SER A 214 12.27 3.48 9.48
N SER A 215 11.79 2.71 10.43
CA SER A 215 10.46 2.10 10.36
C SER A 215 9.81 2.09 11.74
N VAL A 216 8.51 1.91 11.77
CA VAL A 216 7.72 1.74 13.00
C VAL A 216 6.91 0.45 12.90
N VAL A 217 6.50 -0.08 14.04
CA VAL A 217 5.46 -1.09 14.12
C VAL A 217 4.16 -0.38 14.40
N MET A 218 3.18 -0.60 13.54
CA MET A 218 1.81 -0.12 13.75
C MET A 218 0.88 -1.31 13.93
N ARG A 219 -0.11 -1.16 14.79
CA ARG A 219 -1.10 -2.20 15.09
C ARG A 219 -2.53 -1.70 14.99
N LYS A 220 -3.41 -2.61 14.58
CA LYS A 220 -4.87 -2.45 14.65
C LYS A 220 -5.49 -3.74 15.16
N ILE A 221 -6.52 -3.65 16.00
CA ILE A 221 -7.35 -4.80 16.36
C ILE A 221 -8.52 -4.86 15.37
N VAL A 222 -8.67 -6.00 14.72
CA VAL A 222 -9.78 -6.31 13.80
C VAL A 222 -10.66 -7.36 14.43
N GLN A 223 -11.94 -7.06 14.58
CA GLN A 223 -12.97 -7.94 15.18
C GLN A 223 -14.06 -8.25 14.16
#